data_b8522f54dc02631280493c9cf265549c
#
_entry.id   b8522f54dc02631280493c9cf265549c
#
_cell.length_a   1.000
_cell.length_b   1.000
_cell.length_c   1.000
_cell.angle_alpha   90.00
_cell.angle_beta   90.00
_cell.angle_gamma   90.00
#
_symmetry.space_group_name_H-M   'P 1'
#
loop_
_entity.id
_entity.type
_entity.pdbx_description
1 polymer ?
#
loop_
_entity_poly.entity_id
_entity_poly.type
_entity_poly.pdbx_seq_one_letter_code
_entity_poly.pdbx_strand_id
1 'polypeptide(L)'
;MKRAALLIVFLIPITASAWTRAADQRIAKKAAALAPPDLRTVIELYHADYEKGLTRGTSGGPLRAQIEAETSAAIKSVHSRKPLSDLVEHLGVLAHLVADANTPARGDFEHYFERSMPKFPTVFYGLDPHFNLQRHFDRTFSRTSNFNPLVESEYARAGSSGDFDDRSTAFGIASVCYSHSVTDLVNLYYFIWKEAGGDVRSATGLRRGNLQLNAN
;
A
#
# COMPACT_ATOMS: atom_id res chain seq x y z
N MET A 1 30.67 -17.69 -47.22
CA MET A 1 29.46 -16.95 -46.78
C MET A 1 29.28 -17.20 -45.28
N LYS A 2 29.62 -16.22 -44.42
CA LYS A 2 29.50 -16.33 -42.94
C LYS A 2 28.12 -15.81 -42.55
N ARG A 3 27.27 -16.68 -41.99
CA ARG A 3 25.95 -16.31 -41.42
C ARG A 3 26.17 -15.74 -40.02
N ALA A 4 25.95 -14.45 -39.85
CA ALA A 4 25.90 -13.82 -38.52
C ALA A 4 24.54 -14.11 -37.89
N ALA A 5 24.53 -14.85 -36.81
CA ALA A 5 23.32 -15.05 -35.98
C ALA A 5 23.12 -13.83 -35.09
N LEU A 6 22.03 -13.10 -35.32
CA LEU A 6 21.62 -11.96 -34.49
C LEU A 6 20.94 -12.50 -33.24
N LEU A 7 21.62 -12.39 -32.11
CA LEU A 7 21.08 -12.76 -30.78
C LEU A 7 20.23 -11.60 -30.27
N ILE A 8 18.90 -11.71 -30.39
CA ILE A 8 17.95 -10.74 -29.81
C ILE A 8 17.78 -11.09 -28.34
N VAL A 9 18.44 -10.32 -27.46
CA VAL A 9 18.23 -10.41 -26.00
C VAL A 9 16.94 -9.66 -25.68
N PHE A 10 15.88 -10.39 -25.36
CA PHE A 10 14.66 -9.84 -24.80
C PHE A 10 14.95 -9.39 -23.36
N LEU A 11 15.15 -8.11 -23.14
CA LEU A 11 15.10 -7.50 -21.81
C LEU A 11 13.63 -7.54 -21.33
N ILE A 12 13.27 -8.59 -20.59
CA ILE A 12 12.00 -8.63 -19.86
C ILE A 12 12.16 -7.61 -18.73
N PRO A 13 11.33 -6.56 -18.64
CA PRO A 13 11.33 -5.68 -17.49
C PRO A 13 10.88 -6.52 -16.29
N ILE A 14 11.81 -6.80 -15.37
CA ILE A 14 11.50 -7.34 -14.07
C ILE A 14 10.76 -6.21 -13.34
N THR A 15 9.44 -6.29 -13.28
CA THR A 15 8.65 -5.43 -12.40
C THR A 15 8.97 -5.89 -10.98
N ALA A 16 9.90 -5.18 -10.32
CA ALA A 16 10.14 -5.37 -8.91
C ALA A 16 8.86 -4.96 -8.18
N SER A 17 8.13 -5.92 -7.65
CA SER A 17 7.10 -5.65 -6.64
C SER A 17 7.81 -5.08 -5.42
N ALA A 18 7.34 -3.97 -4.87
CA ALA A 18 8.04 -3.29 -3.78
C ALA A 18 7.80 -3.98 -2.43
N TRP A 19 6.72 -4.79 -2.33
CA TRP A 19 6.39 -5.56 -1.12
C TRP A 19 6.11 -7.02 -1.43
N THR A 20 6.41 -7.90 -0.47
CA THR A 20 5.96 -9.29 -0.57
C THR A 20 4.45 -9.38 -0.39
N ARG A 21 3.85 -10.41 -0.94
CA ARG A 21 2.42 -10.70 -0.78
C ARG A 21 1.98 -10.76 0.69
N ALA A 22 2.82 -11.25 1.58
CA ALA A 22 2.50 -11.32 3.01
C ALA A 22 2.45 -9.94 3.65
N ALA A 23 3.31 -9.00 3.23
CA ALA A 23 3.28 -7.62 3.68
C ALA A 23 2.00 -6.91 3.22
N ASP A 24 1.65 -7.03 1.94
CA ASP A 24 0.43 -6.46 1.39
C ASP A 24 -0.82 -6.95 2.12
N GLN A 25 -0.92 -8.27 2.34
CA GLN A 25 -2.04 -8.87 3.07
C GLN A 25 -2.16 -8.34 4.49
N ARG A 26 -1.04 -8.13 5.19
CA ARG A 26 -1.06 -7.61 6.55
C ARG A 26 -1.47 -6.14 6.59
N ILE A 27 -0.96 -5.30 5.67
CA ILE A 27 -1.37 -3.90 5.51
C ILE A 27 -2.86 -3.83 5.19
N ALA A 28 -3.31 -4.59 4.20
CA ALA A 28 -4.68 -4.68 3.75
C ALA A 28 -5.64 -5.08 4.88
N LYS A 29 -5.31 -6.12 5.64
CA LYS A 29 -6.09 -6.59 6.79
C LYS A 29 -6.20 -5.51 7.88
N LYS A 30 -5.10 -4.82 8.20
CA LYS A 30 -5.13 -3.75 9.21
C LYS A 30 -5.96 -2.56 8.74
N ALA A 31 -5.84 -2.16 7.48
CA ALA A 31 -6.62 -1.06 6.92
C ALA A 31 -8.11 -1.41 6.81
N ALA A 32 -8.47 -2.61 6.39
CA ALA A 32 -9.86 -3.06 6.35
C ALA A 32 -10.52 -3.04 7.74
N ALA A 33 -9.79 -3.42 8.79
CA ALA A 33 -10.29 -3.37 10.17
C ALA A 33 -10.58 -1.94 10.66
N LEU A 34 -9.93 -0.92 10.06
CA LEU A 34 -10.12 0.50 10.36
C LEU A 34 -11.04 1.23 9.36
N ALA A 35 -11.51 0.54 8.34
CA ALA A 35 -12.44 1.09 7.34
C ALA A 35 -13.77 1.53 7.98
N PRO A 36 -14.58 2.38 7.32
CA PRO A 36 -15.94 2.67 7.74
C PRO A 36 -16.71 1.37 8.04
N PRO A 37 -17.52 1.29 9.12
CA PRO A 37 -18.16 0.05 9.54
C PRO A 37 -18.92 -0.68 8.43
N ASP A 38 -19.70 0.07 7.63
CA ASP A 38 -20.45 -0.50 6.52
C ASP A 38 -19.51 -1.03 5.43
N LEU A 39 -18.46 -0.26 5.08
CA LEU A 39 -17.47 -0.71 4.10
C LEU A 39 -16.71 -1.95 4.59
N ARG A 40 -16.37 -2.01 5.88
CA ARG A 40 -15.73 -3.20 6.47
C ARG A 40 -16.61 -4.43 6.30
N THR A 41 -17.92 -4.32 6.59
CA THR A 41 -18.87 -5.42 6.37
C THR A 41 -18.92 -5.86 4.90
N VAL A 42 -18.86 -4.90 3.97
CA VAL A 42 -18.81 -5.20 2.53
C VAL A 42 -17.51 -5.91 2.14
N ILE A 43 -16.37 -5.46 2.65
CA ILE A 43 -15.07 -6.12 2.41
C ILE A 43 -15.08 -7.55 2.98
N GLU A 44 -15.64 -7.75 4.17
CA GLU A 44 -15.76 -9.07 4.79
C GLU A 44 -16.66 -10.01 3.96
N LEU A 45 -17.79 -9.49 3.46
CA LEU A 45 -18.74 -10.27 2.63
C LEU A 45 -18.12 -10.69 1.30
N TYR A 46 -17.31 -9.84 0.67
CA TYR A 46 -16.67 -10.08 -0.62
C TYR A 46 -15.16 -10.30 -0.49
N HIS A 47 -14.73 -10.95 0.60
CA HIS A 47 -13.32 -11.17 0.92
C HIS A 47 -12.52 -11.82 -0.22
N ALA A 48 -13.13 -12.77 -0.96
CA ALA A 48 -12.49 -13.41 -2.09
C ALA A 48 -12.15 -12.44 -3.22
N ASP A 49 -13.04 -11.47 -3.48
CA ASP A 49 -12.81 -10.42 -4.50
C ASP A 49 -11.73 -9.43 -4.03
N TYR A 50 -11.69 -9.13 -2.72
CA TYR A 50 -10.62 -8.34 -2.12
C TYR A 50 -9.25 -8.98 -2.30
N GLU A 51 -9.11 -10.28 -1.98
CA GLU A 51 -7.88 -11.04 -2.18
C GLU A 51 -7.51 -11.17 -3.67
N LYS A 52 -8.49 -11.32 -4.55
CA LYS A 52 -8.29 -11.30 -5.99
C LYS A 52 -7.70 -9.96 -6.44
N GLY A 53 -8.25 -8.84 -5.98
CA GLY A 53 -7.72 -7.51 -6.25
C GLY A 53 -6.29 -7.34 -5.75
N LEU A 54 -6.01 -7.76 -4.51
CA LEU A 54 -4.70 -7.68 -3.88
C LEU A 54 -3.61 -8.46 -4.65
N THR A 55 -4.01 -9.51 -5.37
CA THR A 55 -3.11 -10.35 -6.17
C THR A 55 -3.09 -10.00 -7.65
N ARG A 56 -3.95 -9.08 -8.09
CA ARG A 56 -3.99 -8.63 -9.47
C ARG A 56 -2.73 -7.85 -9.80
N GLY A 57 -1.99 -8.29 -10.82
CA GLY A 57 -0.81 -7.58 -11.29
C GLY A 57 -1.14 -6.15 -11.72
N THR A 58 -0.17 -5.26 -11.58
CA THR A 58 -0.30 -3.86 -11.99
C THR A 58 -0.26 -3.73 -13.51
N SER A 59 -1.01 -2.76 -14.04
CA SER A 59 -1.15 -2.56 -15.49
C SER A 59 0.06 -1.91 -16.18
N GLY A 60 1.14 -1.68 -15.43
CA GLY A 60 2.30 -0.92 -15.88
C GLY A 60 2.02 0.60 -15.92
N GLY A 61 3.08 1.39 -15.96
CA GLY A 61 3.00 2.85 -15.93
C GLY A 61 3.25 3.47 -14.56
N PRO A 62 3.17 4.81 -14.44
CA PRO A 62 3.44 5.49 -13.18
C PRO A 62 2.46 5.07 -12.08
N LEU A 63 2.98 4.69 -10.91
CA LEU A 63 2.20 4.21 -9.76
C LEU A 63 1.09 5.19 -9.35
N ARG A 64 1.37 6.49 -9.39
CA ARG A 64 0.36 7.54 -9.15
C ARG A 64 -0.86 7.40 -10.06
N ALA A 65 -0.62 7.28 -11.37
CA ALA A 65 -1.70 7.19 -12.35
C ALA A 65 -2.54 5.92 -12.14
N GLN A 66 -1.92 4.83 -11.70
CA GLN A 66 -2.62 3.59 -11.35
C GLN A 66 -3.52 3.78 -10.13
N ILE A 67 -3.04 4.43 -9.05
CA ILE A 67 -3.83 4.75 -7.86
C ILE A 67 -5.03 5.63 -8.22
N GLU A 68 -4.83 6.67 -9.03
CA GLU A 68 -5.90 7.57 -9.48
C GLU A 68 -6.94 6.82 -10.33
N ALA A 69 -6.50 5.99 -11.26
CA ALA A 69 -7.37 5.20 -12.12
C ALA A 69 -8.20 4.18 -11.32
N GLU A 70 -7.57 3.42 -10.43
CA GLU A 70 -8.27 2.42 -9.60
C GLU A 70 -9.23 3.09 -8.60
N THR A 71 -8.86 4.24 -8.03
CA THR A 71 -9.76 5.04 -7.17
C THR A 71 -11.00 5.49 -7.93
N SER A 72 -10.81 6.01 -9.14
CA SER A 72 -11.92 6.43 -10.00
C SER A 72 -12.80 5.25 -10.42
N ALA A 73 -12.19 4.10 -10.72
CA ALA A 73 -12.92 2.89 -11.10
C ALA A 73 -13.75 2.35 -9.91
N ALA A 74 -13.21 2.36 -8.70
CA ALA A 74 -13.90 1.97 -7.49
C ALA A 74 -15.17 2.84 -7.26
N ILE A 75 -15.05 4.16 -7.31
CA ILE A 75 -16.17 5.09 -7.14
C ILE A 75 -17.20 4.90 -8.25
N LYS A 76 -16.74 4.81 -9.51
CA LYS A 76 -17.61 4.62 -10.66
C LYS A 76 -18.39 3.29 -10.63
N SER A 77 -17.81 2.22 -10.09
CA SER A 77 -18.48 0.93 -9.97
C SER A 77 -19.79 1.06 -9.16
N VAL A 78 -19.76 1.78 -8.04
CA VAL A 78 -20.93 2.02 -7.19
C VAL A 78 -21.95 2.92 -7.89
N HIS A 79 -21.52 4.05 -8.46
CA HIS A 79 -22.41 4.98 -9.17
C HIS A 79 -23.08 4.33 -10.40
N SER A 80 -22.41 3.37 -11.03
CA SER A 80 -22.94 2.60 -12.16
C SER A 80 -23.78 1.39 -11.72
N ARG A 81 -24.05 1.26 -10.42
CA ARG A 81 -24.82 0.14 -9.82
C ARG A 81 -24.26 -1.25 -10.16
N LYS A 82 -22.95 -1.35 -10.31
CA LYS A 82 -22.30 -2.64 -10.44
C LYS A 82 -22.33 -3.42 -9.11
N PRO A 83 -22.13 -4.74 -9.13
CA PRO A 83 -21.98 -5.53 -7.91
C PRO A 83 -20.93 -4.93 -6.96
N LEU A 84 -21.16 -5.01 -5.66
CA LEU A 84 -20.19 -4.51 -4.67
C LEU A 84 -18.88 -5.31 -4.67
N SER A 85 -18.88 -6.53 -5.21
CA SER A 85 -17.66 -7.30 -5.49
C SER A 85 -16.67 -6.54 -6.39
N ASP A 86 -17.17 -5.80 -7.39
CA ASP A 86 -16.31 -4.97 -8.27
C ASP A 86 -15.62 -3.85 -7.46
N LEU A 87 -16.36 -3.15 -6.60
CA LEU A 87 -15.78 -2.17 -5.68
C LEU A 87 -14.68 -2.82 -4.84
N VAL A 88 -14.99 -3.96 -4.23
CA VAL A 88 -14.08 -4.63 -3.30
C VAL A 88 -12.82 -5.14 -4.01
N GLU A 89 -12.91 -5.63 -5.24
CA GLU A 89 -11.74 -5.97 -6.06
C GLU A 89 -10.85 -4.75 -6.28
N HIS A 90 -11.40 -3.58 -6.62
CA HIS A 90 -10.64 -2.34 -6.76
C HIS A 90 -9.97 -1.92 -5.45
N LEU A 91 -10.64 -2.09 -4.29
CA LEU A 91 -10.05 -1.82 -2.98
C LEU A 91 -8.84 -2.74 -2.68
N GLY A 92 -8.91 -4.00 -3.10
CA GLY A 92 -7.78 -4.93 -3.01
C GLY A 92 -6.58 -4.47 -3.84
N VAL A 93 -6.81 -4.05 -5.10
CA VAL A 93 -5.73 -3.49 -5.95
C VAL A 93 -5.12 -2.25 -5.32
N LEU A 94 -5.94 -1.34 -4.79
CA LEU A 94 -5.48 -0.13 -4.12
C LEU A 94 -4.63 -0.45 -2.89
N ALA A 95 -4.92 -1.54 -2.16
CA ALA A 95 -4.11 -1.93 -1.01
C ALA A 95 -2.66 -2.25 -1.41
N HIS A 96 -2.47 -2.99 -2.50
CA HIS A 96 -1.15 -3.24 -3.06
C HIS A 96 -0.47 -1.95 -3.55
N LEU A 97 -1.14 -1.16 -4.39
CA LEU A 97 -0.57 0.08 -4.95
C LEU A 97 -0.17 1.11 -3.87
N VAL A 98 -0.95 1.23 -2.79
CA VAL A 98 -0.65 2.13 -1.67
C VAL A 98 0.52 1.61 -0.84
N ALA A 99 0.63 0.30 -0.67
CA ALA A 99 1.79 -0.32 -0.06
C ALA A 99 3.06 0.03 -0.86
N ASP A 100 3.04 -0.17 -2.18
CA ASP A 100 4.14 0.19 -3.08
C ASP A 100 4.52 1.69 -3.01
N ALA A 101 3.53 2.59 -2.95
CA ALA A 101 3.76 4.02 -2.83
C ALA A 101 4.50 4.43 -1.54
N ASN A 102 4.41 3.60 -0.50
CA ASN A 102 5.06 3.81 0.78
C ASN A 102 6.39 3.05 0.94
N THR A 103 6.88 2.39 -0.12
CA THR A 103 8.09 1.58 -0.05
C THR A 103 9.29 2.32 -0.62
N PRO A 104 10.43 2.37 0.07
CA PRO A 104 11.69 2.83 -0.51
C PRO A 104 12.06 2.00 -1.75
N ALA A 105 12.58 2.68 -2.79
CA ALA A 105 12.87 2.08 -4.10
C ALA A 105 14.13 1.19 -4.07
N ARG A 106 14.09 0.11 -3.25
CA ARG A 106 15.19 -0.86 -3.15
C ARG A 106 14.63 -2.27 -2.92
N GLY A 107 14.76 -3.15 -3.93
CA GLY A 107 14.13 -4.47 -3.92
C GLY A 107 14.58 -5.42 -2.81
N ASP A 108 15.86 -5.36 -2.38
CA ASP A 108 16.36 -6.20 -1.28
C ASP A 108 15.87 -5.73 0.12
N PHE A 109 15.41 -4.48 0.24
CA PHE A 109 14.78 -3.96 1.45
C PHE A 109 13.44 -4.66 1.76
N GLU A 110 12.78 -5.17 0.74
CA GLU A 110 11.54 -5.94 0.85
C GLU A 110 11.71 -7.20 1.72
N HIS A 111 12.76 -7.99 1.50
CA HIS A 111 13.02 -9.18 2.31
C HIS A 111 13.30 -8.85 3.77
N TYR A 112 14.02 -7.76 4.03
CA TYR A 112 14.21 -7.27 5.39
C TYR A 112 12.88 -6.88 6.03
N PHE A 113 12.06 -6.12 5.31
CA PHE A 113 10.76 -5.66 5.77
C PHE A 113 9.86 -6.84 6.17
N GLU A 114 9.70 -7.83 5.29
CA GLU A 114 8.87 -9.01 5.56
C GLU A 114 9.30 -9.74 6.83
N ARG A 115 10.59 -10.01 6.97
CA ARG A 115 11.15 -10.71 8.12
C ARG A 115 10.96 -9.92 9.43
N SER A 116 11.06 -8.60 9.38
CA SER A 116 10.98 -7.72 10.55
C SER A 116 9.56 -7.23 10.86
N MET A 117 8.62 -7.38 9.90
CA MET A 117 7.25 -6.89 10.00
C MET A 117 6.49 -7.33 11.28
N PRO A 118 6.65 -8.56 11.81
CA PRO A 118 6.01 -8.94 13.07
C PRO A 118 6.37 -8.06 14.27
N LYS A 119 7.52 -7.38 14.19
CA LYS A 119 8.04 -6.52 15.25
C LYS A 119 7.60 -5.05 15.10
N PHE A 120 7.06 -4.65 13.95
CA PHE A 120 6.69 -3.25 13.72
C PHE A 120 5.45 -2.88 14.53
N PRO A 121 5.50 -1.80 15.33
CA PRO A 121 4.29 -1.21 15.87
C PRO A 121 3.44 -0.69 14.73
N THR A 122 2.13 -0.91 14.79
CA THR A 122 1.20 -0.30 13.85
C THR A 122 0.69 1.01 14.47
N VAL A 123 1.08 2.13 13.89
CA VAL A 123 0.60 3.46 14.31
C VAL A 123 -0.38 3.96 13.25
N PHE A 124 -1.60 4.25 13.66
CA PHE A 124 -2.57 4.94 12.81
C PHE A 124 -2.46 6.45 13.08
N TYR A 125 -2.04 7.21 12.07
CA TYR A 125 -1.80 8.66 12.21
C TYR A 125 -3.09 9.51 12.16
N GLY A 126 -4.26 8.87 12.01
CA GLY A 126 -5.56 9.51 11.99
C GLY A 126 -6.10 9.77 10.57
N LEU A 127 -7.37 10.16 10.52
CA LEU A 127 -8.02 10.55 9.29
C LEU A 127 -7.67 12.00 8.94
N ASP A 128 -7.38 12.26 7.67
CA ASP A 128 -7.22 13.60 7.12
C ASP A 128 -8.62 14.17 6.80
N PRO A 129 -9.14 15.15 7.57
CA PRO A 129 -10.47 15.72 7.32
C PRO A 129 -10.57 16.49 6.00
N HIS A 130 -9.41 16.85 5.43
CA HIS A 130 -9.29 17.57 4.16
C HIS A 130 -8.60 16.73 3.10
N PHE A 131 -8.84 15.38 3.14
CA PHE A 131 -8.22 14.46 2.21
C PHE A 131 -8.46 14.91 0.76
N ASN A 132 -7.35 15.04 0.04
CA ASN A 132 -7.33 15.29 -1.40
C ASN A 132 -6.36 14.28 -2.01
N LEU A 133 -6.83 13.47 -2.94
CA LEU A 133 -6.10 12.34 -3.50
C LEU A 133 -4.72 12.74 -4.02
N GLN A 134 -4.66 13.74 -4.89
CA GLN A 134 -3.40 14.17 -5.51
C GLN A 134 -2.41 14.69 -4.48
N ARG A 135 -2.82 15.65 -3.65
CA ARG A 135 -1.96 16.22 -2.60
C ARG A 135 -1.50 15.18 -1.58
N HIS A 136 -2.35 14.21 -1.26
CA HIS A 136 -2.01 13.15 -0.32
C HIS A 136 -0.87 12.30 -0.86
N PHE A 137 -1.00 11.81 -2.10
CA PHE A 137 0.02 10.99 -2.72
C PHE A 137 1.26 11.78 -3.14
N ASP A 138 1.19 13.09 -3.40
CA ASP A 138 2.37 13.96 -3.53
C ASP A 138 3.23 13.89 -2.27
N ARG A 139 2.60 14.02 -1.10
CA ARG A 139 3.29 13.91 0.20
C ARG A 139 3.84 12.51 0.43
N THR A 140 3.10 11.47 0.08
CA THR A 140 3.53 10.08 0.23
C THR A 140 4.78 9.80 -0.60
N PHE A 141 4.77 10.11 -1.89
CA PHE A 141 5.93 9.91 -2.76
C PHE A 141 7.14 10.74 -2.35
N SER A 142 6.93 12.01 -1.94
CA SER A 142 8.01 12.86 -1.43
C SER A 142 8.64 12.27 -0.15
N ARG A 143 7.81 11.80 0.80
CA ARG A 143 8.28 11.15 2.02
C ARG A 143 9.10 9.91 1.71
N THR A 144 8.58 9.02 0.87
CA THR A 144 9.23 7.75 0.53
C THR A 144 10.55 8.00 -0.20
N SER A 145 10.58 8.97 -1.12
CA SER A 145 11.80 9.38 -1.82
C SER A 145 12.90 9.88 -0.86
N ASN A 146 12.52 10.58 0.21
CA ASN A 146 13.46 11.05 1.22
C ASN A 146 14.08 9.92 2.05
N PHE A 147 13.46 8.75 2.09
CA PHE A 147 14.01 7.58 2.78
C PHE A 147 15.06 6.82 1.95
N ASN A 148 15.05 6.93 0.63
CA ASN A 148 15.96 6.20 -0.25
C ASN A 148 17.45 6.39 0.13
N PRO A 149 17.99 7.63 0.28
CA PRO A 149 19.39 7.80 0.64
C PRO A 149 19.74 7.28 2.03
N LEU A 150 18.77 7.26 2.95
CA LEU A 150 18.99 6.72 4.30
C LEU A 150 19.08 5.19 4.27
N VAL A 151 18.21 4.52 3.51
CA VAL A 151 18.25 3.07 3.31
C VAL A 151 19.53 2.67 2.60
N GLU A 152 19.96 3.39 1.55
CA GLU A 152 21.24 3.16 0.87
C GLU A 152 22.44 3.29 1.83
N SER A 153 22.42 4.30 2.71
CA SER A 153 23.46 4.48 3.73
C SER A 153 23.53 3.30 4.72
N GLU A 154 22.38 2.75 5.11
CA GLU A 154 22.34 1.56 5.98
C GLU A 154 22.95 0.33 5.29
N TYR A 155 22.66 0.10 4.02
CA TYR A 155 23.26 -0.98 3.24
C TYR A 155 24.77 -0.78 3.03
N ALA A 156 25.22 0.45 2.80
CA ALA A 156 26.64 0.75 2.68
C ALA A 156 27.40 0.45 3.98
N ARG A 157 26.77 0.64 5.14
CA ARG A 157 27.34 0.40 6.47
C ARG A 157 27.28 -1.08 6.88
N ALA A 158 26.17 -1.76 6.64
CA ALA A 158 25.94 -3.15 7.10
C ALA A 158 26.37 -4.22 6.10
N GLY A 159 26.75 -3.83 4.87
CA GLY A 159 26.97 -4.75 3.77
C GLY A 159 25.67 -5.22 3.11
N SER A 160 25.80 -5.98 2.03
CA SER A 160 24.67 -6.41 1.19
C SER A 160 23.72 -7.45 1.85
N SER A 161 24.03 -7.92 3.07
CA SER A 161 23.20 -8.94 3.75
C SER A 161 21.80 -8.43 4.14
N GLY A 162 21.64 -7.09 4.30
CA GLY A 162 20.36 -6.52 4.74
C GLY A 162 19.91 -6.96 6.14
N ASP A 163 20.85 -7.46 6.95
CA ASP A 163 20.57 -7.86 8.34
C ASP A 163 20.72 -6.66 9.27
N PHE A 164 19.65 -5.86 9.33
CA PHE A 164 19.58 -4.70 10.22
C PHE A 164 18.96 -5.12 11.56
N ASP A 165 19.51 -4.59 12.65
CA ASP A 165 18.93 -4.78 13.98
C ASP A 165 17.72 -3.85 14.21
N ASP A 166 16.98 -4.11 15.30
CA ASP A 166 15.77 -3.38 15.66
C ASP A 166 16.05 -1.92 16.12
N ARG A 167 17.31 -1.50 16.21
CA ARG A 167 17.73 -0.14 16.55
C ARG A 167 18.29 0.62 15.35
N SER A 168 18.36 -0.03 14.18
CA SER A 168 18.87 0.57 12.95
C SER A 168 17.91 1.62 12.39
N THR A 169 18.46 2.55 11.60
CA THR A 169 17.66 3.49 10.82
C THR A 169 16.76 2.73 9.83
N ALA A 170 17.22 1.61 9.29
CA ALA A 170 16.44 0.75 8.41
C ALA A 170 15.17 0.22 9.09
N PHE A 171 15.26 -0.24 10.36
CA PHE A 171 14.10 -0.67 11.13
C PHE A 171 13.11 0.47 11.37
N GLY A 172 13.61 1.64 11.75
CA GLY A 172 12.80 2.85 11.94
C GLY A 172 12.03 3.23 10.66
N ILE A 173 12.73 3.26 9.51
CA ILE A 173 12.13 3.57 8.20
C ILE A 173 11.06 2.53 7.85
N ALA A 174 11.37 1.24 7.95
CA ALA A 174 10.42 0.17 7.64
C ALA A 174 9.15 0.26 8.49
N SER A 175 9.29 0.48 9.80
CA SER A 175 8.18 0.66 10.73
C SER A 175 7.30 1.88 10.40
N VAL A 176 7.92 3.00 10.02
CA VAL A 176 7.22 4.22 9.58
C VAL A 176 6.50 3.98 8.25
N CYS A 177 7.14 3.37 7.27
CA CYS A 177 6.52 3.01 5.99
C CYS A 177 5.30 2.10 6.18
N TYR A 178 5.41 1.08 7.02
CA TYR A 178 4.30 0.19 7.36
C TYR A 178 3.10 0.95 7.96
N SER A 179 3.35 1.82 8.93
CA SER A 179 2.31 2.62 9.57
C SER A 179 1.65 3.61 8.63
N HIS A 180 2.43 4.21 7.72
CA HIS A 180 1.89 5.08 6.67
C HIS A 180 1.10 4.31 5.62
N SER A 181 1.54 3.13 5.20
CA SER A 181 0.77 2.30 4.27
C SER A 181 -0.64 2.02 4.80
N VAL A 182 -0.74 1.63 6.08
CA VAL A 182 -2.04 1.41 6.73
C VAL A 182 -2.85 2.72 6.80
N THR A 183 -2.23 3.82 7.22
CA THR A 183 -2.92 5.11 7.40
C THR A 183 -3.41 5.68 6.06
N ASP A 184 -2.55 5.66 5.05
CA ASP A 184 -2.87 6.19 3.71
C ASP A 184 -4.01 5.37 3.07
N LEU A 185 -3.97 4.05 3.22
CA LEU A 185 -5.02 3.16 2.72
C LEU A 185 -6.35 3.37 3.43
N VAL A 186 -6.35 3.55 4.76
CA VAL A 186 -7.58 3.89 5.52
C VAL A 186 -8.16 5.22 5.05
N ASN A 187 -7.35 6.26 4.89
CA ASN A 187 -7.80 7.56 4.38
C ASN A 187 -8.42 7.43 2.98
N LEU A 188 -7.80 6.62 2.12
CA LEU A 188 -8.31 6.35 0.78
C LEU A 188 -9.66 5.60 0.82
N TYR A 189 -9.82 4.61 1.70
CA TYR A 189 -11.08 3.89 1.89
C TYR A 189 -12.21 4.81 2.37
N TYR A 190 -11.92 5.70 3.31
CA TYR A 190 -12.89 6.71 3.76
C TYR A 190 -13.27 7.66 2.63
N PHE A 191 -12.31 8.10 1.84
CA PHE A 191 -12.56 8.96 0.68
C PHE A 191 -13.44 8.25 -0.35
N ILE A 192 -13.07 7.04 -0.79
CA ILE A 192 -13.84 6.29 -1.79
C ILE A 192 -15.26 6.03 -1.31
N TRP A 193 -15.43 5.58 -0.06
CA TRP A 193 -16.73 5.25 0.50
C TRP A 193 -17.63 6.48 0.60
N LYS A 194 -17.08 7.61 1.02
CA LYS A 194 -17.79 8.90 1.04
C LYS A 194 -18.22 9.34 -0.35
N GLU A 195 -17.32 9.33 -1.33
CA GLU A 195 -17.61 9.71 -2.71
C GLU A 195 -18.61 8.75 -3.38
N ALA A 196 -18.62 7.49 -2.96
CA ALA A 196 -19.61 6.49 -3.37
C ALA A 196 -20.99 6.67 -2.71
N GLY A 197 -21.16 7.63 -1.80
CA GLY A 197 -22.41 7.90 -1.07
C GLY A 197 -22.59 7.05 0.21
N GLY A 198 -21.56 6.37 0.67
CA GLY A 198 -21.59 5.57 1.90
C GLY A 198 -21.54 6.41 3.18
N ASP A 199 -21.96 5.83 4.31
CA ASP A 199 -21.94 6.50 5.61
C ASP A 199 -20.55 6.44 6.26
N VAL A 200 -19.99 7.60 6.53
CA VAL A 200 -18.70 7.77 7.21
C VAL A 200 -18.80 8.42 8.59
N ARG A 201 -20.03 8.69 9.07
CA ARG A 201 -20.28 9.46 10.32
C ARG A 201 -19.91 8.70 11.58
N SER A 202 -19.98 7.37 11.58
CA SER A 202 -19.59 6.52 12.71
C SER A 202 -18.09 6.50 12.98
N ALA A 203 -17.28 7.15 12.14
CA ALA A 203 -15.84 7.30 12.29
C ALA A 203 -15.38 8.32 13.35
N THR A 204 -16.30 8.92 14.10
CA THR A 204 -15.97 10.00 15.07
C THR A 204 -14.96 9.56 16.14
N GLY A 205 -14.86 8.28 16.47
CA GLY A 205 -13.86 7.74 17.39
C GLY A 205 -12.43 7.68 16.84
N LEU A 206 -12.26 7.74 15.50
CA LEU A 206 -10.94 7.71 14.84
C LEU A 206 -10.33 9.11 14.65
N ARG A 207 -11.07 10.15 15.00
CA ARG A 207 -10.55 11.51 15.01
C ARG A 207 -9.72 11.73 16.28
N ARG A 208 -8.40 11.71 16.14
CA ARG A 208 -7.42 11.98 17.18
C ARG A 208 -7.33 10.88 18.27
N GLY A 209 -6.50 9.93 18.04
CA GLY A 209 -6.02 9.03 19.08
C GLY A 209 -4.92 8.17 18.52
N ASN A 210 -3.78 8.14 19.19
CA ASN A 210 -2.75 7.14 18.96
C ASN A 210 -3.35 5.77 19.30
N LEU A 211 -4.10 5.17 18.38
CA LEU A 211 -4.52 3.79 18.49
C LEU A 211 -3.27 2.92 18.24
N GLN A 212 -2.59 2.57 19.34
CA GLN A 212 -1.69 1.42 19.31
C GLN A 212 -2.57 0.19 19.07
N LEU A 213 -2.61 -0.28 17.84
CA LEU A 213 -3.23 -1.54 17.49
C LEU A 213 -2.29 -2.64 17.99
N ASN A 214 -2.57 -3.16 19.19
CA ASN A 214 -1.80 -4.26 19.77
C ASN A 214 -1.70 -5.39 18.75
N ALA A 215 -0.47 -5.90 18.61
CA ALA A 215 -0.18 -7.09 17.83
C ALA A 215 -0.79 -8.30 18.54
N ASN A 216 -1.85 -8.83 17.99
CA ASN A 216 -2.31 -10.20 18.22
C ASN A 216 -2.34 -10.90 16.86
#